data_75c1b05ce54909550c55f90f73b9f490
#
_entry.id   75c1b05ce54909550c55f90f73b9f490
#
_cell.length_a   1.000
_cell.length_b   1.000
_cell.length_c   1.000
_cell.angle_alpha   90.00
_cell.angle_beta   90.00
_cell.angle_gamma   90.00
#
_symmetry.space_group_name_H-M   'P 1'
#
loop_
_entity.id
_entity.type
_entity.pdbx_description
1 polymer ?
#
loop_
_entity_poly.entity_id
_entity_poly.type
_entity_poly.pdbx_seq_one_letter_code
_entity_poly.pdbx_strand_id
1 'polypeptide(L)' 'MAERICPECGRKMKQQFIGLKHCKCGMSWLKSEGYFQRTPDMIFCLKRVKVGKKTKQVPVIRYKNDADN' A
#
# COMPACT_ATOMS: atom_id res chain seq x y z
N MET A 1 -0.23 14.28 11.24
CA MET A 1 -0.08 13.39 10.09
C MET A 1 -1.10 13.72 9.04
N ALA A 2 -0.67 13.74 7.80
CA ALA A 2 -1.57 14.08 6.72
C ALA A 2 -2.50 12.92 6.39
N GLU A 3 -3.78 13.19 6.47
CA GLU A 3 -4.77 12.26 5.97
C GLU A 3 -4.88 12.40 4.47
N ARG A 4 -5.10 11.29 3.81
CA ARG A 4 -5.25 11.29 2.37
C ARG A 4 -6.70 11.10 1.98
N ILE A 5 -7.12 11.83 0.97
CA ILE A 5 -8.47 11.75 0.46
C ILE A 5 -8.45 10.99 -0.85
N CYS A 6 -9.36 10.02 -0.98
CA CYS A 6 -9.47 9.25 -2.20
C CYS A 6 -9.97 10.15 -3.35
N PRO A 7 -9.26 10.17 -4.49
CA PRO A 7 -9.69 11.01 -5.61
C PRO A 7 -10.96 10.52 -6.31
N GLU A 8 -11.34 9.26 -6.09
CA GLU A 8 -12.52 8.70 -6.74
C GLU A 8 -13.81 8.97 -5.97
N CYS A 9 -13.78 8.81 -4.66
CA CYS A 9 -15.00 8.94 -3.85
C CYS A 9 -14.95 10.06 -2.83
N GLY A 10 -13.82 10.72 -2.66
CA GLY A 10 -13.68 11.84 -1.74
C GLY A 10 -13.67 11.47 -0.27
N ARG A 11 -13.57 10.20 0.06
CA ARG A 11 -13.53 9.75 1.45
C ARG A 11 -12.11 9.70 1.96
N LYS A 12 -11.96 9.79 3.27
CA LYS A 12 -10.65 9.64 3.90
C LYS A 12 -10.18 8.20 3.78
N MET A 13 -8.93 8.03 3.39
CA MET A 13 -8.31 6.73 3.28
C MET A 13 -7.77 6.30 4.64
N LYS A 14 -7.83 5.01 4.93
CA LYS A 14 -7.30 4.43 6.16
C LYS A 14 -5.92 3.87 5.92
N GLN A 15 -5.02 4.13 6.86
CA GLN A 15 -3.66 3.63 6.76
C GLN A 15 -3.60 2.20 7.28
N GLN A 16 -3.04 1.30 6.46
CA GLN A 16 -2.75 -0.05 6.87
C GLN A 16 -1.32 -0.16 7.38
N PHE A 17 -0.37 0.36 6.60
CA PHE A 17 1.04 0.44 6.97
C PHE A 17 1.53 1.85 6.70
N ILE A 18 2.70 2.20 7.24
CA ILE A 18 3.31 3.49 6.93
C ILE A 18 3.57 3.54 5.43
N GLY A 19 2.96 4.51 4.76
CA GLY A 19 3.09 4.69 3.31
C GLY A 19 2.10 3.88 2.48
N LEU A 20 1.14 3.21 3.12
CA LEU A 20 0.11 2.44 2.41
C LEU A 20 -1.25 2.75 3.02
N LYS A 21 -2.16 3.25 2.21
CA LYS A 21 -3.50 3.62 2.63
C LYS A 21 -4.53 3.01 1.71
N HIS A 22 -5.72 2.79 2.24
CA HIS A 22 -6.82 2.15 1.52
C HIS A 22 -8.10 2.95 1.66
N CYS A 23 -8.91 2.93 0.62
CA CYS A 23 -10.24 3.48 0.62
C CYS A 23 -11.28 2.36 0.45
N LYS A 24 -12.47 2.60 0.97
CA LYS A 24 -13.56 1.62 0.86
C LYS A 24 -14.02 1.39 -0.58
N CYS A 25 -13.82 2.36 -1.45
CA CYS A 25 -14.26 2.25 -2.84
C CYS A 25 -13.36 1.33 -3.68
N GLY A 26 -12.24 0.88 -3.14
CA GLY A 26 -11.32 0.01 -3.86
C GLY A 26 -10.04 0.67 -4.27
N MET A 27 -9.90 1.96 -4.02
CA MET A 27 -8.66 2.68 -4.30
C MET A 27 -7.69 2.54 -3.15
N SER A 28 -6.41 2.57 -3.48
CA SER A 28 -5.34 2.56 -2.49
C SER A 28 -4.27 3.54 -2.90
N TRP A 29 -3.44 3.88 -1.94
CA TRP A 29 -2.31 4.77 -2.18
C TRP A 29 -1.06 4.17 -1.57
N LEU A 30 -0.02 4.05 -2.38
CA LEU A 30 1.28 3.58 -1.95
C LEU A 30 2.29 4.68 -2.21
N LYS A 31 3.13 4.97 -1.22
CA LYS A 31 4.08 6.06 -1.30
C LYS A 31 4.96 5.98 -2.55
N SER A 32 5.36 4.78 -2.95
CA SER A 32 6.24 4.59 -4.11
C SER A 32 5.49 4.53 -5.43
N GLU A 33 4.21 4.16 -5.41
CA GLU A 33 3.42 3.95 -6.63
C GLU A 33 2.35 5.01 -6.87
N GLY A 34 1.92 5.69 -5.82
CA GLY A 34 0.81 6.63 -5.91
C GLY A 34 -0.53 5.92 -5.78
N TYR A 35 -1.56 6.50 -6.38
CA TYR A 35 -2.89 5.91 -6.31
C TYR A 35 -3.03 4.75 -7.29
N PHE A 36 -3.70 3.71 -6.84
CA PHE A 36 -3.98 2.55 -7.69
C PHE A 36 -5.27 1.89 -7.23
N GLN A 37 -5.86 1.10 -8.11
CA GLN A 37 -7.07 0.35 -7.79
C GLN A 37 -6.69 -1.04 -7.31
N ARG A 38 -7.28 -1.46 -6.18
CA ARG A 38 -7.04 -2.78 -5.65
C ARG A 38 -7.71 -3.85 -6.51
N THR A 39 -7.05 -5.00 -6.61
CA THR A 39 -7.59 -6.19 -7.25
C THR A 39 -7.64 -7.31 -6.21
N PRO A 40 -8.50 -8.34 -6.42
CA PRO A 40 -8.64 -9.41 -5.42
C PRO A 40 -7.42 -10.28 -5.25
N ASP A 41 -6.48 -10.25 -6.19
CA ASP A 41 -5.26 -11.05 -6.11
C ASP A 41 -4.12 -10.32 -5.41
N MET A 42 -4.32 -9.07 -5.02
CA MET A 42 -3.29 -8.31 -4.32
C MET A 42 -3.18 -8.72 -2.87
N ILE A 43 -1.94 -8.89 -2.42
CA ILE A 43 -1.62 -9.15 -1.03
C ILE A 43 -0.69 -8.05 -0.56
N PHE A 44 -1.06 -7.39 0.53
CA PHE A 44 -0.26 -6.30 1.08
C PHE A 44 0.54 -6.83 2.26
N CYS A 45 1.85 -6.62 2.22
CA CYS A 45 2.71 -7.07 3.29
C CYS A 45 3.87 -6.11 3.48
N LEU A 46 4.62 -6.32 4.55
CA LEU A 46 5.79 -5.51 4.87
C LEU A 46 7.05 -6.27 4.49
N LYS A 47 7.99 -5.55 3.91
CA LYS A 47 9.30 -6.07 3.57
C LYS A 47 10.36 -5.31 4.35
N ARG A 48 11.33 -6.02 4.88
CA ARG A 48 12.45 -5.40 5.57
C ARG A 48 13.52 -5.01 4.56
N VAL A 49 13.94 -3.76 4.65
CA VAL A 49 15.05 -3.26 3.84
C VAL A 49 16.06 -2.59 4.75
N LYS A 50 17.32 -2.79 4.46
CA LYS A 50 18.40 -2.13 5.18
C LYS A 50 18.69 -0.78 4.54
N VAL A 51 18.70 0.25 5.38
CA VAL A 51 19.08 1.60 4.97
C VAL A 51 20.18 2.04 5.89
N GLY A 52 21.43 1.93 5.41
CA GLY A 52 22.59 2.17 6.24
C GLY A 52 22.68 1.16 7.37
N LYS A 53 22.70 1.65 8.61
CA LYS A 53 22.79 0.79 9.79
C LYS A 53 21.43 0.41 10.35
N LYS A 54 20.35 0.91 9.74
CA LYS A 54 18.99 0.70 10.25
C LYS A 54 18.21 -0.19 9.33
N THR A 55 17.25 -0.90 9.89
CA THR A 55 16.30 -1.70 9.14
C THR A 55 14.96 -1.01 9.12
N LYS A 56 14.38 -0.85 7.94
CA LYS A 56 13.05 -0.29 7.76
C LYS A 56 12.11 -1.35 7.21
N GLN A 57 10.85 -1.24 7.60
CA GLN A 57 9.79 -2.03 6.98
C GLN A 57 9.03 -1.14 6.02
N VAL A 58 8.92 -1.60 4.77
CA VAL A 58 8.20 -0.87 3.73
C VAL A 58 7.05 -1.72 3.22
N PRO A 59 5.91 -1.12 2.90
CA PRO A 59 4.79 -1.88 2.36
C PRO A 59 5.08 -2.27 0.92
N VAL A 60 4.77 -3.51 0.60
CA VAL A 60 4.92 -4.03 -0.76
C VAL A 60 3.65 -4.76 -1.16
N ILE A 61 3.41 -4.83 -2.45
CA ILE A 61 2.26 -5.51 -3.02
C ILE A 61 2.75 -6.78 -3.68
N ARG A 62 2.17 -7.90 -3.29
CA ARG A 62 2.42 -9.19 -3.91
C ARG A 62 1.14 -9.66 -4.58
N TYR A 63 1.27 -10.50 -5.57
CA TYR A 63 0.14 -11.05 -6.29
C TYR A 63 0.08 -12.55 -6.07
N LYS A 64 -1.14 -13.04 -5.88
CA LYS A 64 -1.31 -14.48 -5.61
C LYS A 64 -0.75 -15.35 -6.73
N ASN A 65 -0.83 -14.85 -7.96
CA ASN A 65 -0.37 -15.60 -9.13
C ASN A 65 1.15 -15.59 -9.29
N ASP A 66 1.85 -14.78 -8.52
CA ASP A 66 3.31 -14.73 -8.57
C ASP A 66 3.96 -15.75 -7.64
N ALA A 67 3.16 -16.45 -6.86
CA ALA A 67 3.67 -17.32 -5.81
C ALA A 67 4.43 -18.54 -6.33
N ASP A 68 4.19 -18.93 -7.55
CA ASP A 68 4.81 -20.12 -8.11
C ASP A 68 6.08 -19.84 -8.91
N ASN A 69 6.59 -18.65 -8.81
CA ASN A 69 7.86 -18.30 -9.45
C ASN A 69 9.03 -18.34 -8.47
#